data_2a924fa172b661d9804d89edf2d91d85
#
_entry.id   2a924fa172b661d9804d89edf2d91d85
#
_cell.length_a   1.000
_cell.length_b   1.000
_cell.length_c   1.000
_cell.angle_alpha   90.00
_cell.angle_beta   90.00
_cell.angle_gamma   90.00
#
_symmetry.space_group_name_H-M   'P 1'
#
loop_
_entity.id
_entity.type
_entity.pdbx_description
1 polymer ?
#
loop_
_entity_poly.entity_id
_entity_poly.type
_entity_poly.pdbx_seq_one_letter_code
_entity_poly.pdbx_strand_id
1 'polypeptide(L)'
;ILIIILALSCISATLFMPVIEITDTSMKPLLNDNEIVLTSKIGKIKRGDIITFYHGNKILVKRVIAIQGDFVNIDENGFVYVNGNKIEEKYIKEFRKGESDIKYPLQVSDNNYFVLSDERDVITDSRSEDIGLIKNENVIGKVIFRIWPFKKIGKI
;
A
#
# COMPACT_ATOMS: atom_id res chain seq x y z
N ILE A 1 -0.67 36.58 -16.77
CA ILE A 1 0.43 35.58 -16.81
C ILE A 1 0.56 34.89 -15.45
N LEU A 2 0.68 35.61 -14.31
CA LEU A 2 0.85 35.03 -12.96
C LEU A 2 -0.30 34.10 -12.58
N ILE A 3 -1.55 34.50 -12.84
CA ILE A 3 -2.76 33.70 -12.57
C ILE A 3 -2.75 32.39 -13.36
N ILE A 4 -2.33 32.44 -14.61
CA ILE A 4 -2.23 31.26 -15.48
C ILE A 4 -1.18 30.28 -14.95
N ILE A 5 -0.03 30.78 -14.53
CA ILE A 5 1.05 29.96 -13.96
C ILE A 5 0.56 29.30 -12.66
N LEU A 6 -0.11 30.06 -11.80
CA LEU A 6 -0.68 29.52 -10.54
C LEU A 6 -1.73 28.45 -10.80
N ALA A 7 -2.64 28.69 -11.76
CA ALA A 7 -3.67 27.70 -12.12
C ALA A 7 -3.04 26.42 -12.70
N LEU A 8 -2.07 26.52 -13.59
CA LEU A 8 -1.35 25.36 -14.13
C LEU A 8 -0.59 24.59 -13.05
N SER A 9 0.03 25.30 -12.09
CA SER A 9 0.71 24.70 -10.96
C SER A 9 -0.28 23.91 -10.05
N CYS A 10 -1.44 24.48 -9.75
CA CYS A 10 -2.48 23.79 -8.96
C CYS A 10 -3.01 22.55 -9.70
N ILE A 11 -3.26 22.64 -11.00
CA ILE A 11 -3.73 21.51 -11.80
C ILE A 11 -2.67 20.42 -11.84
N SER A 12 -1.40 20.77 -12.05
CA SER A 12 -0.31 19.78 -12.07
C SER A 12 -0.16 19.10 -10.70
N ALA A 13 -0.26 19.85 -9.61
CA ALA A 13 -0.18 19.30 -8.26
C ALA A 13 -1.28 18.25 -8.02
N THR A 14 -2.53 18.54 -8.37
CA THR A 14 -3.64 17.58 -8.18
C THR A 14 -3.53 16.34 -9.06
N LEU A 15 -2.95 16.45 -10.25
CA LEU A 15 -2.73 15.32 -11.17
C LEU A 15 -1.63 14.35 -10.70
N PHE A 16 -0.56 14.90 -10.10
CA PHE A 16 0.61 14.10 -9.68
C PHE A 16 0.62 13.75 -8.20
N MET A 17 -0.14 14.47 -7.39
CA MET A 17 -0.18 14.31 -5.94
C MET A 17 -1.63 14.20 -5.42
N PRO A 18 -2.33 13.10 -5.70
CA PRO A 18 -3.69 12.89 -5.21
C PRO A 18 -3.75 12.87 -3.69
N VAL A 19 -4.82 13.42 -3.14
CA VAL A 19 -5.16 13.39 -1.71
C VAL A 19 -6.20 12.31 -1.50
N ILE A 20 -5.95 11.40 -0.57
CA ILE A 20 -6.78 10.22 -0.30
C ILE A 20 -7.18 10.20 1.17
N GLU A 21 -8.45 9.95 1.43
CA GLU A 21 -8.99 9.65 2.75
C GLU A 21 -8.90 8.14 3.01
N ILE A 22 -8.37 7.77 4.18
CA ILE A 22 -8.31 6.38 4.63
C ILE A 22 -9.69 5.97 5.13
N THR A 23 -10.25 4.90 4.57
CA THR A 23 -11.62 4.46 4.88
C THR A 23 -11.67 3.10 5.58
N ASP A 24 -10.51 2.55 5.96
CA ASP A 24 -10.42 1.26 6.63
C ASP A 24 -9.38 1.26 7.77
N THR A 25 -9.35 0.15 8.50
CA THR A 25 -8.45 -0.03 9.65
C THR A 25 -7.25 -0.90 9.35
N SER A 26 -7.07 -1.31 8.10
CA SER A 26 -6.09 -2.33 7.69
C SER A 26 -4.63 -1.92 7.85
N MET A 27 -4.37 -0.62 7.93
CA MET A 27 -3.01 -0.07 8.05
C MET A 27 -2.70 0.42 9.48
N LYS A 28 -3.50 0.01 10.48
CA LYS A 28 -3.18 0.27 11.89
C LYS A 28 -1.90 -0.44 12.30
N PRO A 29 -1.12 0.19 13.19
CA PRO A 29 -1.34 1.46 13.89
C PRO A 29 -0.86 2.70 13.10
N LEU A 30 -0.22 2.51 11.96
CA LEU A 30 0.41 3.61 11.22
C LEU A 30 -0.61 4.58 10.63
N LEU A 31 -1.62 4.05 9.94
CA LEU A 31 -2.72 4.82 9.37
C LEU A 31 -4.05 4.35 9.97
N ASN A 32 -4.90 5.32 10.32
CA ASN A 32 -6.20 5.05 10.90
C ASN A 32 -7.30 5.56 9.96
N ASP A 33 -8.51 5.04 10.20
CA ASP A 33 -9.72 5.49 9.53
C ASP A 33 -9.92 7.02 9.69
N ASN A 34 -10.46 7.66 8.64
CA ASN A 34 -10.65 9.11 8.52
C ASN A 34 -9.35 9.96 8.55
N GLU A 35 -8.18 9.35 8.45
CA GLU A 35 -6.95 10.10 8.20
C GLU A 35 -6.85 10.47 6.71
N ILE A 36 -6.27 11.65 6.41
CA ILE A 36 -6.07 12.12 5.04
C ILE A 36 -4.59 12.10 4.73
N VAL A 37 -4.24 11.48 3.62
CA VAL A 37 -2.87 11.32 3.17
C VAL A 37 -2.66 11.92 1.77
N LEU A 38 -1.47 12.41 1.55
CA LEU A 38 -0.97 12.81 0.24
C LEU A 38 -0.25 11.63 -0.39
N THR A 39 -0.58 11.33 -1.64
CA THR A 39 0.09 10.31 -2.42
C THR A 39 0.90 10.92 -3.57
N SER A 40 1.89 10.21 -4.07
CA SER A 40 2.69 10.63 -5.21
C SER A 40 2.66 9.56 -6.29
N LYS A 41 2.39 9.99 -7.52
CA LYS A 41 2.54 9.16 -8.72
C LYS A 41 3.98 9.12 -9.23
N ILE A 42 4.84 9.97 -8.68
CA ILE A 42 6.22 10.12 -9.13
C ILE A 42 7.13 9.16 -8.38
N GLY A 43 8.01 8.52 -9.12
CA GLY A 43 9.02 7.62 -8.57
C GLY A 43 8.65 6.15 -8.65
N LYS A 44 9.65 5.29 -8.44
CA LYS A 44 9.46 3.83 -8.45
C LYS A 44 8.94 3.37 -7.09
N ILE A 45 7.98 2.46 -7.12
CA ILE A 45 7.48 1.76 -5.95
C ILE A 45 8.50 0.69 -5.55
N LYS A 46 8.78 0.62 -4.25
CA LYS A 46 9.75 -0.31 -3.65
C LYS A 46 9.08 -1.13 -2.55
N ARG A 47 9.73 -2.21 -2.13
CA ARG A 47 9.33 -2.97 -0.94
C ARG A 47 9.32 -2.04 0.28
N GLY A 48 8.28 -2.16 1.11
CA GLY A 48 8.04 -1.31 2.28
C GLY A 48 7.22 -0.05 2.01
N ASP A 49 7.10 0.40 0.75
CA ASP A 49 6.25 1.54 0.41
C ASP A 49 4.78 1.24 0.68
N ILE A 50 4.03 2.24 1.10
CA ILE A 50 2.57 2.16 1.22
C ILE A 50 1.98 2.74 -0.05
N ILE A 51 1.11 1.99 -0.70
CA ILE A 51 0.45 2.40 -1.94
C ILE A 51 -1.06 2.47 -1.77
N THR A 52 -1.65 3.38 -2.54
CA THR A 52 -3.09 3.46 -2.76
C THR A 52 -3.41 2.92 -4.14
N PHE A 53 -4.45 2.13 -4.27
CA PHE A 53 -4.85 1.52 -5.54
C PHE A 53 -6.35 1.28 -5.63
N TYR A 54 -6.85 1.19 -6.85
CA TYR A 54 -8.24 0.84 -7.12
C TYR A 54 -8.47 -0.67 -7.04
N HIS A 55 -9.53 -1.06 -6.33
CA HIS A 55 -10.09 -2.40 -6.36
C HIS A 55 -11.61 -2.31 -6.46
N GLY A 56 -12.16 -2.64 -7.62
CA GLY A 56 -13.55 -2.36 -7.94
C GLY A 56 -13.88 -0.88 -7.77
N ASN A 57 -14.89 -0.58 -6.96
CA ASN A 57 -15.33 0.80 -6.67
C ASN A 57 -14.65 1.41 -5.42
N LYS A 58 -13.65 0.73 -4.86
CA LYS A 58 -12.98 1.16 -3.63
C LYS A 58 -11.53 1.56 -3.89
N ILE A 59 -11.03 2.46 -3.06
CA ILE A 59 -9.61 2.74 -2.95
C ILE A 59 -9.10 2.02 -1.71
N LEU A 60 -8.11 1.16 -1.89
CA LEU A 60 -7.45 0.45 -0.80
C LEU A 60 -6.06 1.01 -0.58
N VAL A 61 -5.59 0.90 0.66
CA VAL A 61 -4.25 1.33 1.07
C VAL A 61 -3.55 0.14 1.72
N LYS A 62 -2.41 -0.26 1.18
CA LYS A 62 -1.66 -1.44 1.65
C LYS A 62 -0.16 -1.21 1.53
N ARG A 63 0.60 -2.03 2.25
CA ARG A 63 2.07 -2.03 2.18
C ARG A 63 2.57 -3.00 1.13
N VAL A 64 3.46 -2.54 0.27
CA VAL A 64 4.17 -3.37 -0.71
C VAL A 64 5.19 -4.25 0.02
N ILE A 65 5.00 -5.55 -0.07
CA ILE A 65 5.89 -6.56 0.51
C ILE A 65 6.87 -7.06 -0.53
N ALA A 66 6.38 -7.27 -1.76
CA ALA A 66 7.20 -7.78 -2.84
C ALA A 66 6.82 -7.12 -4.17
N ILE A 67 7.79 -7.06 -5.06
CA ILE A 67 7.69 -6.47 -6.39
C ILE A 67 7.90 -7.54 -7.45
N GLN A 68 7.70 -7.20 -8.72
CA GLN A 68 7.88 -8.14 -9.83
C GLN A 68 9.17 -8.95 -9.73
N GLY A 69 9.08 -10.25 -10.00
CA GLY A 69 10.17 -11.23 -9.96
C GLY A 69 10.44 -11.82 -8.58
N ASP A 70 9.94 -11.22 -7.50
CA ASP A 70 10.10 -11.74 -6.15
C ASP A 70 9.27 -13.01 -5.91
N PHE A 71 9.78 -13.87 -5.04
CA PHE A 71 9.03 -14.98 -4.47
C PHE A 71 8.62 -14.67 -3.05
N VAL A 72 7.33 -14.78 -2.76
CA VAL A 72 6.75 -14.55 -1.42
C VAL A 72 6.35 -15.89 -0.80
N ASN A 73 6.65 -16.06 0.48
CA ASN A 73 6.11 -17.13 1.30
C ASN A 73 5.65 -16.56 2.65
N ILE A 74 4.58 -17.12 3.21
CA ILE A 74 4.09 -16.81 4.56
C ILE A 74 3.97 -18.14 5.29
N ASP A 75 4.67 -18.26 6.42
CA ASP A 75 4.65 -19.48 7.22
C ASP A 75 3.41 -19.57 8.15
N GLU A 76 3.25 -20.70 8.84
CA GLU A 76 2.11 -20.93 9.74
C GLU A 76 2.05 -19.97 10.93
N ASN A 77 3.18 -19.35 11.28
CA ASN A 77 3.25 -18.35 12.35
C ASN A 77 2.98 -16.93 11.83
N GLY A 78 2.78 -16.76 10.51
CA GLY A 78 2.54 -15.46 9.88
C GLY A 78 3.80 -14.67 9.56
N PHE A 79 5.00 -15.27 9.66
CA PHE A 79 6.22 -14.63 9.22
C PHE A 79 6.31 -14.63 7.70
N VAL A 80 6.70 -13.49 7.16
CA VAL A 80 6.81 -13.28 5.72
C VAL A 80 8.26 -13.43 5.26
N TYR A 81 8.42 -14.15 4.15
CA TYR A 81 9.71 -14.38 3.51
C TYR A 81 9.66 -13.86 2.07
N VAL A 82 10.66 -13.12 1.67
CA VAL A 82 10.84 -12.66 0.29
C VAL A 82 12.17 -13.20 -0.23
N ASN A 83 12.11 -13.94 -1.33
CA ASN A 83 13.26 -14.61 -1.93
C ASN A 83 14.01 -15.52 -0.93
N GLY A 84 13.26 -16.23 -0.07
CA GLY A 84 13.77 -17.13 0.96
C GLY A 84 14.29 -16.44 2.24
N ASN A 85 14.33 -15.12 2.29
CA ASN A 85 14.77 -14.37 3.46
C ASN A 85 13.59 -13.84 4.25
N LYS A 86 13.57 -14.11 5.56
CA LYS A 86 12.59 -13.52 6.47
C LYS A 86 12.74 -12.00 6.48
N ILE A 87 11.66 -11.27 6.23
CA ILE A 87 11.67 -9.82 6.30
C ILE A 87 11.42 -9.33 7.73
N GLU A 88 12.01 -8.20 8.08
CA GLU A 88 11.81 -7.56 9.38
C GLU A 88 10.61 -6.60 9.29
N GLU A 89 9.57 -6.86 10.10
CA GLU A 89 8.31 -6.14 10.06
C GLU A 89 8.02 -5.45 11.39
N LYS A 90 8.83 -4.44 11.73
CA LYS A 90 8.68 -3.65 12.99
C LYS A 90 7.38 -2.84 13.09
N TYR A 91 6.66 -2.72 11.98
CA TYR A 91 5.43 -1.93 11.88
C TYR A 91 4.18 -2.69 12.27
N ILE A 92 4.24 -4.02 12.35
CA ILE A 92 3.10 -4.85 12.78
C ILE A 92 3.16 -5.15 14.27
N LYS A 93 1.98 -5.30 14.89
CA LYS A 93 1.88 -5.62 16.31
C LYS A 93 1.92 -7.12 16.57
N GLU A 94 1.21 -7.88 15.75
CA GLU A 94 1.09 -9.32 15.89
C GLU A 94 1.31 -10.02 14.55
N PHE A 95 2.15 -11.05 14.57
CA PHE A 95 2.34 -11.93 13.43
C PHE A 95 1.19 -12.93 13.37
N ARG A 96 0.44 -12.92 12.29
CA ARG A 96 -0.64 -13.84 12.02
C ARG A 96 -0.67 -14.17 10.54
N LYS A 97 -0.80 -15.46 10.23
CA LYS A 97 -0.96 -15.90 8.83
C LYS A 97 -2.30 -15.39 8.28
N GLY A 98 -3.34 -15.41 9.12
CA GLY A 98 -4.70 -15.20 8.69
C GLY A 98 -5.19 -16.33 7.77
N GLU A 99 -6.41 -16.24 7.31
CA GLU A 99 -6.90 -17.07 6.20
C GLU A 99 -6.25 -16.61 4.90
N SER A 100 -5.79 -17.55 4.08
CA SER A 100 -5.21 -17.25 2.79
C SER A 100 -5.66 -18.28 1.79
N ASP A 101 -6.24 -17.83 0.67
CA ASP A 101 -6.62 -18.67 -0.46
C ASP A 101 -5.44 -18.94 -1.40
N ILE A 102 -4.33 -18.22 -1.17
CA ILE A 102 -3.14 -18.25 -2.04
C ILE A 102 -2.23 -19.40 -1.66
N LYS A 103 -1.73 -20.09 -2.68
CA LYS A 103 -0.68 -21.10 -2.52
C LYS A 103 0.70 -20.46 -2.53
N TYR A 104 1.51 -20.79 -1.54
CA TYR A 104 2.90 -20.34 -1.43
C TYR A 104 3.88 -21.45 -1.78
N PRO A 105 5.10 -21.14 -2.28
CA PRO A 105 5.57 -19.79 -2.61
C PRO A 105 4.87 -19.21 -3.86
N LEU A 106 4.55 -17.91 -3.81
CA LEU A 106 3.98 -17.17 -4.92
C LEU A 106 5.04 -16.29 -5.58
N GLN A 107 5.22 -16.38 -6.90
CA GLN A 107 6.04 -15.42 -7.63
C GLN A 107 5.21 -14.22 -8.06
N VAL A 108 5.72 -13.01 -7.79
CA VAL A 108 5.11 -11.77 -8.25
C VAL A 108 5.38 -11.60 -9.75
N SER A 109 4.34 -11.64 -10.56
CA SER A 109 4.44 -11.49 -12.01
C SER A 109 4.79 -10.04 -12.41
N ASP A 110 5.16 -9.88 -13.69
CA ASP A 110 5.58 -8.59 -14.23
C ASP A 110 4.50 -7.52 -14.05
N ASN A 111 4.97 -6.30 -13.73
CA ASN A 111 4.11 -5.13 -13.50
C ASN A 111 3.09 -5.30 -12.36
N ASN A 112 3.36 -6.18 -11.41
CA ASN A 112 2.51 -6.42 -10.25
C ASN A 112 3.25 -6.21 -8.93
N TYR A 113 2.47 -6.06 -7.87
CA TYR A 113 2.91 -5.95 -6.48
C TYR A 113 2.16 -6.95 -5.61
N PHE A 114 2.85 -7.54 -4.66
CA PHE A 114 2.25 -8.27 -3.55
C PHE A 114 2.18 -7.34 -2.35
N VAL A 115 0.98 -7.14 -1.83
CA VAL A 115 0.73 -6.19 -0.75
C VAL A 115 0.08 -6.86 0.45
N LEU A 116 0.38 -6.36 1.65
CA LEU A 116 -0.26 -6.80 2.90
C LEU A 116 -0.82 -5.61 3.69
N SER A 117 -1.83 -5.91 4.49
CA SER A 117 -2.31 -5.05 5.56
C SER A 117 -1.29 -5.05 6.71
N ASP A 118 -1.07 -3.90 7.37
CA ASP A 118 -0.26 -3.86 8.61
C ASP A 118 -1.04 -4.50 9.77
N GLU A 119 -2.37 -4.36 9.78
CA GLU A 119 -3.27 -5.12 10.66
C GLU A 119 -3.55 -6.50 10.05
N ARG A 120 -2.85 -7.53 10.51
CA ARG A 120 -2.85 -8.86 9.88
C ARG A 120 -4.15 -9.64 10.01
N ASP A 121 -5.03 -9.24 10.92
CA ASP A 121 -6.38 -9.81 11.02
C ASP A 121 -7.30 -9.35 9.88
N VAL A 122 -6.93 -8.27 9.19
CA VAL A 122 -7.67 -7.75 8.03
C VAL A 122 -7.13 -8.38 6.75
N ILE A 123 -7.92 -9.25 6.11
CA ILE A 123 -7.49 -10.07 4.95
C ILE A 123 -7.87 -9.43 3.60
N THR A 124 -8.13 -8.13 3.55
CA THR A 124 -8.37 -7.42 2.30
C THR A 124 -7.04 -7.02 1.62
N ASP A 125 -6.21 -8.01 1.33
CA ASP A 125 -4.88 -7.83 0.72
C ASP A 125 -4.52 -9.03 -0.17
N SER A 126 -3.27 -9.13 -0.62
CA SER A 126 -2.85 -10.15 -1.59
C SER A 126 -2.89 -11.59 -1.07
N ARG A 127 -3.26 -11.83 0.20
CA ARG A 127 -3.54 -13.17 0.74
C ARG A 127 -4.88 -13.73 0.26
N SER A 128 -5.80 -12.87 -0.17
CA SER A 128 -7.08 -13.26 -0.75
C SER A 128 -7.00 -13.31 -2.28
N GLU A 129 -7.58 -14.33 -2.91
CA GLU A 129 -7.71 -14.42 -4.38
C GLU A 129 -8.51 -13.26 -4.97
N ASP A 130 -9.48 -12.71 -4.22
CA ASP A 130 -10.27 -11.55 -4.65
C ASP A 130 -9.41 -10.31 -4.92
N ILE A 131 -8.42 -10.07 -4.06
CA ILE A 131 -7.48 -8.95 -4.22
C ILE A 131 -6.30 -9.36 -5.13
N GLY A 132 -5.67 -10.49 -4.83
CA GLY A 132 -4.54 -11.03 -5.59
C GLY A 132 -3.35 -10.07 -5.69
N LEU A 133 -2.61 -10.19 -6.78
CA LEU A 133 -1.52 -9.27 -7.11
C LEU A 133 -2.07 -7.94 -7.63
N ILE A 134 -1.53 -6.84 -7.17
CA ILE A 134 -1.95 -5.49 -7.57
C ILE A 134 -1.23 -5.09 -8.84
N LYS A 135 -1.98 -4.87 -9.91
CA LYS A 135 -1.42 -4.38 -11.17
C LYS A 135 -0.96 -2.94 -11.04
N ASN A 136 0.20 -2.63 -11.62
CA ASN A 136 0.74 -1.27 -11.61
C ASN A 136 -0.24 -0.23 -12.18
N GLU A 137 -1.05 -0.60 -13.17
CA GLU A 137 -2.07 0.27 -13.77
C GLU A 137 -3.18 0.68 -12.78
N ASN A 138 -3.45 -0.14 -11.76
CA ASN A 138 -4.45 0.16 -10.73
C ASN A 138 -3.90 1.04 -9.60
N VAL A 139 -2.58 1.24 -9.54
CA VAL A 139 -1.97 2.04 -8.50
C VAL A 139 -2.21 3.52 -8.74
N ILE A 140 -2.78 4.19 -7.72
CA ILE A 140 -3.01 5.64 -7.73
C ILE A 140 -1.72 6.37 -7.39
N GLY A 141 -0.97 5.87 -6.40
CA GLY A 141 0.30 6.46 -6.00
C GLY A 141 0.84 5.87 -4.69
N LYS A 142 2.05 6.31 -4.34
CA LYS A 142 2.70 6.01 -3.08
C LYS A 142 2.32 7.05 -2.03
N VAL A 143 1.91 6.60 -0.84
CA VAL A 143 1.66 7.47 0.31
C VAL A 143 2.97 8.09 0.77
N ILE A 144 3.03 9.41 0.85
CA ILE A 144 4.26 10.13 1.20
C ILE A 144 4.11 11.01 2.44
N PHE A 145 2.89 11.46 2.73
CA PHE A 145 2.66 12.44 3.78
C PHE A 145 1.25 12.31 4.35
N ARG A 146 1.10 12.49 5.69
CA ARG A 146 -0.20 12.61 6.35
C ARG A 146 -0.54 14.08 6.51
N ILE A 147 -1.73 14.49 6.05
CA ILE A 147 -2.24 15.85 6.12
C ILE A 147 -3.17 16.03 7.34
N TRP A 148 -3.98 15.01 7.63
CA TRP A 148 -4.95 15.01 8.71
C TRP A 148 -4.88 13.74 9.53
N PRO A 149 -5.05 13.79 10.85
CA PRO A 149 -5.32 14.96 11.69
C PRO A 149 -4.07 15.84 11.92
N PHE A 150 -4.25 17.13 12.10
CA PHE A 150 -3.14 18.10 12.25
C PHE A 150 -2.13 17.73 13.34
N LYS A 151 -2.60 17.06 14.42
CA LYS A 151 -1.72 16.58 15.50
C LYS A 151 -0.72 15.48 15.07
N LYS A 152 -0.99 14.82 13.95
CA LYS A 152 -0.17 13.73 13.41
C LYS A 152 0.39 14.06 12.03
N ILE A 153 0.36 15.33 11.62
CA ILE A 153 0.86 15.74 10.32
C ILE A 153 2.34 15.39 10.17
N GLY A 154 2.72 14.82 9.04
CA GLY A 154 4.11 14.45 8.80
C GLY A 154 4.32 13.40 7.71
N LYS A 155 5.59 13.13 7.43
CA LYS A 155 6.04 12.13 6.49
C LYS A 155 5.70 10.71 6.99
N ILE A 156 5.31 9.85 6.05
CA ILE A 156 5.01 8.42 6.26
C ILE A 156 6.08 7.57 5.58
#